data_a3f78e26bf68d16039128eb7f510b05a
#
_entry.id   a3f78e26bf68d16039128eb7f510b05a
#
_cell.length_a   1.000
_cell.length_b   1.000
_cell.length_c   1.000
_cell.angle_alpha   90.00
_cell.angle_beta   90.00
_cell.angle_gamma   90.00
#
_symmetry.space_group_name_H-M   'P 1'
#
loop_
_entity.id
_entity.type
_entity.pdbx_description
1 polymer ?
#
loop_
_entity_poly.entity_id
_entity_poly.type
_entity_poly.pdbx_seq_one_letter_code
_entity_poly.pdbx_strand_id
1 'polypeptide(L)'
;KIIYLNFKKIILYKEPAISEISIEKLKKFLEDNFPFEVKIEENIFKEFNLKNIKELSNTRITDIKNSFSKYDSNDIEIEFEEKLCKNSSLMDSTIRVEDAEEISQVFMYDGFELQKILRYLNEDNETLHIILTNRLTCTFDENDKRYHARAVICANPSIISTTGIVEAPAKPKEYYFEVMKLRTQGLDIKSAKEKYKDKFLEYNDKRLTRILE
;
A
#
# COMPACT_ATOMS: atom_id res chain seq x y z
N LYS A 1 1.15 -29.79 -8.81
CA LYS A 1 0.23 -29.34 -9.87
C LYS A 1 0.41 -27.84 -9.99
N ILE A 2 1.12 -27.39 -11.02
CA ILE A 2 1.19 -25.97 -11.35
C ILE A 2 -0.18 -25.61 -11.89
N ILE A 3 -0.91 -24.78 -11.17
CA ILE A 3 -2.16 -24.21 -11.66
C ILE A 3 -1.72 -23.16 -12.67
N TYR A 4 -1.82 -23.47 -13.95
CA TYR A 4 -1.68 -22.47 -15.00
C TYR A 4 -2.90 -21.55 -14.86
N LEU A 5 -2.67 -20.35 -14.33
CA LEU A 5 -3.66 -19.29 -14.38
C LEU A 5 -3.81 -18.92 -15.86
N ASN A 6 -4.98 -19.17 -16.44
CA ASN A 6 -5.26 -18.89 -17.85
C ASN A 6 -5.59 -17.41 -18.09
N PHE A 7 -4.84 -16.50 -17.46
CA PHE A 7 -5.03 -15.07 -17.73
C PHE A 7 -4.62 -14.76 -19.17
N LYS A 8 -5.43 -13.96 -19.84
CA LYS A 8 -5.18 -13.41 -21.17
C LYS A 8 -4.99 -11.90 -21.12
N LYS A 9 -5.50 -11.28 -20.05
CA LYS A 9 -5.56 -9.84 -19.89
C LYS A 9 -5.14 -9.43 -18.49
N ILE A 10 -4.46 -8.29 -18.40
CA ILE A 10 -4.14 -7.59 -17.14
C ILE A 10 -4.80 -6.22 -17.17
N ILE A 11 -5.45 -5.85 -16.08
CA ILE A 11 -5.95 -4.48 -15.87
C ILE A 11 -5.20 -3.87 -14.70
N LEU A 12 -4.53 -2.74 -14.96
CA LEU A 12 -3.79 -1.97 -13.97
C LEU A 12 -4.65 -0.79 -13.50
N TYR A 13 -4.83 -0.67 -12.19
CA TYR A 13 -5.46 0.47 -11.54
C TYR A 13 -4.42 1.20 -10.71
N LYS A 14 -4.39 2.52 -10.77
CA LYS A 14 -3.46 3.32 -9.98
C LYS A 14 -4.18 4.46 -9.28
N GLU A 15 -3.98 4.58 -7.98
CA GLU A 15 -4.43 5.76 -7.24
C GLU A 15 -3.64 7.00 -7.66
N PRO A 16 -4.29 8.17 -7.80
CA PRO A 16 -3.67 9.40 -8.27
C PRO A 16 -2.47 9.87 -7.43
N ALA A 17 -2.51 9.59 -6.12
CA ALA A 17 -1.44 9.97 -5.19
C ALA A 17 -0.10 9.27 -5.42
N ILE A 18 -0.07 8.23 -6.24
CA ILE A 18 1.15 7.47 -6.54
C ILE A 18 1.85 8.11 -7.74
N SER A 19 2.54 9.23 -7.50
CA SER A 19 3.23 9.98 -8.57
C SER A 19 4.56 9.36 -8.98
N GLU A 20 5.21 8.62 -8.09
CA GLU A 20 6.53 8.02 -8.25
C GLU A 20 6.54 6.80 -9.18
N ILE A 21 5.37 6.20 -9.44
CA ILE A 21 5.25 5.05 -10.32
C ILE A 21 4.73 5.47 -11.68
N SER A 22 5.53 5.17 -12.71
CA SER A 22 5.09 5.28 -14.09
C SER A 22 4.32 4.03 -14.50
N ILE A 23 2.99 4.13 -14.50
CA ILE A 23 2.11 3.02 -14.89
C ILE A 23 2.30 2.62 -16.36
N GLU A 24 2.67 3.59 -17.23
CA GLU A 24 2.96 3.34 -18.65
C GLU A 24 4.22 2.49 -18.84
N LYS A 25 5.27 2.73 -18.04
CA LYS A 25 6.47 1.89 -18.07
C LYS A 25 6.16 0.49 -17.58
N LEU A 26 5.38 0.37 -16.50
CA LEU A 26 4.97 -0.94 -15.99
C LEU A 26 4.10 -1.70 -16.99
N LYS A 27 3.15 -1.01 -17.66
CA LYS A 27 2.38 -1.60 -18.76
C LYS A 27 3.30 -2.14 -19.84
N LYS A 28 4.24 -1.31 -20.35
CA LYS A 28 5.18 -1.70 -21.38
C LYS A 28 6.01 -2.90 -20.95
N PHE A 29 6.54 -2.90 -19.74
CA PHE A 29 7.30 -4.03 -19.19
C PHE A 29 6.49 -5.33 -19.22
N LEU A 30 5.23 -5.28 -18.81
CA LEU A 30 4.34 -6.44 -18.80
C LEU A 30 4.07 -6.95 -20.23
N GLU A 31 3.80 -6.06 -21.17
CA GLU A 31 3.56 -6.40 -22.59
C GLU A 31 4.82 -6.97 -23.27
N ASP A 32 6.00 -6.45 -22.94
CA ASP A 32 7.28 -6.89 -23.50
C ASP A 32 7.71 -8.28 -22.96
N ASN A 33 7.28 -8.65 -21.76
CA ASN A 33 7.75 -9.88 -21.09
C ASN A 33 6.69 -10.99 -21.00
N PHE A 34 5.40 -10.67 -21.18
CA PHE A 34 4.31 -11.64 -21.03
C PHE A 34 3.32 -11.50 -22.18
N PRO A 35 2.68 -12.61 -22.61
CA PRO A 35 1.74 -12.61 -23.73
C PRO A 35 0.33 -12.16 -23.30
N PHE A 36 0.24 -11.07 -22.53
CA PHE A 36 -1.02 -10.53 -22.03
C PHE A 36 -1.37 -9.20 -22.70
N GLU A 37 -2.66 -8.99 -22.94
CA GLU A 37 -3.18 -7.64 -23.21
C GLU A 37 -3.17 -6.85 -21.91
N VAL A 38 -2.51 -5.69 -21.86
CA VAL A 38 -2.47 -4.87 -20.64
C VAL A 38 -3.27 -3.59 -20.84
N LYS A 39 -4.26 -3.37 -19.99
CA LYS A 39 -5.06 -2.13 -19.94
C LYS A 39 -4.76 -1.34 -18.68
N ILE A 40 -4.83 -0.02 -18.80
CA ILE A 40 -4.80 0.90 -17.67
C ILE A 40 -6.20 1.44 -17.50
N GLU A 41 -6.72 1.37 -16.28
CA GLU A 41 -8.00 1.92 -15.89
C GLU A 41 -7.83 3.00 -14.83
N GLU A 42 -8.87 3.81 -14.63
CA GLU A 42 -8.88 4.85 -13.60
C GLU A 42 -8.79 4.27 -12.17
N ASN A 43 -8.61 5.16 -11.21
CA ASN A 43 -8.64 4.80 -9.79
C ASN A 43 -9.94 4.07 -9.44
N ILE A 44 -9.82 2.80 -9.03
CA ILE A 44 -10.94 1.92 -8.71
C ILE A 44 -11.83 2.46 -7.57
N PHE A 45 -11.23 3.20 -6.62
CA PHE A 45 -11.96 3.73 -5.46
C PHE A 45 -12.79 4.99 -5.78
N LYS A 46 -12.57 5.61 -6.94
CA LYS A 46 -13.30 6.83 -7.35
C LYS A 46 -14.81 6.60 -7.49
N GLU A 47 -15.18 5.42 -7.96
CA GLU A 47 -16.58 5.04 -8.20
C GLU A 47 -17.28 4.47 -6.94
N PHE A 48 -16.58 4.41 -5.80
CA PHE A 48 -17.16 3.90 -4.57
C PHE A 48 -18.27 4.82 -4.05
N ASN A 49 -19.44 4.24 -3.80
CA ASN A 49 -20.53 4.90 -3.10
C ASN A 49 -20.27 4.92 -1.58
N LEU A 50 -21.08 5.63 -0.81
CA LEU A 50 -20.92 5.76 0.64
C LEU A 50 -20.87 4.41 1.37
N LYS A 51 -21.64 3.40 0.91
CA LYS A 51 -21.59 2.06 1.50
C LYS A 51 -20.23 1.41 1.28
N ASN A 52 -19.70 1.46 0.06
CA ASN A 52 -18.38 0.92 -0.26
C ASN A 52 -17.27 1.66 0.50
N ILE A 53 -17.38 2.99 0.64
CA ILE A 53 -16.44 3.82 1.40
C ILE A 53 -16.45 3.45 2.88
N LYS A 54 -17.64 3.23 3.47
CA LYS A 54 -17.76 2.73 4.84
C LYS A 54 -17.15 1.35 4.99
N GLU A 55 -17.44 0.43 4.08
CA GLU A 55 -16.83 -0.91 4.08
C GLU A 55 -15.30 -0.82 4.00
N LEU A 56 -14.76 0.06 3.14
CA LEU A 56 -13.33 0.31 3.00
C LEU A 56 -12.73 0.87 4.30
N SER A 57 -13.35 1.88 4.90
CA SER A 57 -12.93 2.43 6.19
C SER A 57 -12.93 1.37 7.29
N ASN A 58 -13.89 0.47 7.28
CA ASN A 58 -14.00 -0.63 8.25
C ASN A 58 -12.91 -1.70 8.10
N THR A 59 -12.08 -1.66 7.05
CA THR A 59 -10.92 -2.58 6.91
C THR A 59 -9.68 -2.08 7.65
N ARG A 60 -9.73 -0.90 8.26
CA ARG A 60 -8.63 -0.35 9.05
C ARG A 60 -8.34 -1.21 10.27
N ILE A 61 -7.07 -1.32 10.58
CA ILE A 61 -6.57 -2.05 11.74
C ILE A 61 -6.52 -1.08 12.92
N THR A 62 -7.30 -1.37 13.96
CA THR A 62 -7.36 -0.58 15.19
C THR A 62 -6.43 -1.11 16.28
N ASP A 63 -6.08 -2.39 16.22
CA ASP A 63 -5.14 -3.04 17.12
C ASP A 63 -4.19 -3.96 16.36
N ILE A 64 -2.90 -3.67 16.44
CA ILE A 64 -1.86 -4.43 15.73
C ILE A 64 -1.57 -5.79 16.36
N LYS A 65 -2.01 -6.06 17.59
CA LYS A 65 -1.72 -7.28 18.36
C LYS A 65 -2.87 -8.29 18.34
N ASN A 66 -4.00 -7.93 17.80
CA ASN A 66 -5.15 -8.80 17.69
C ASN A 66 -5.52 -9.03 16.22
N SER A 67 -6.00 -10.24 15.90
CA SER A 67 -6.53 -10.55 14.59
C SER A 67 -7.67 -9.60 14.23
N PHE A 68 -7.95 -9.49 12.93
CA PHE A 68 -8.97 -8.56 12.44
C PHE A 68 -10.29 -8.69 13.20
N SER A 69 -10.72 -7.56 13.75
CA SER A 69 -12.06 -7.40 14.30
C SER A 69 -12.75 -6.31 13.50
N LYS A 70 -13.92 -6.63 12.96
CA LYS A 70 -14.66 -5.66 12.17
C LYS A 70 -14.94 -4.42 13.02
N TYR A 71 -14.39 -3.33 12.56
CA TYR A 71 -14.53 -2.03 13.14
C TYR A 71 -15.72 -1.30 12.49
N ASP A 72 -16.45 -0.50 13.21
CA ASP A 72 -17.53 0.33 12.66
C ASP A 72 -17.08 1.79 12.66
N SER A 73 -16.64 2.26 11.52
CA SER A 73 -16.13 3.62 11.34
C SER A 73 -17.21 4.66 11.62
N ASN A 74 -16.83 5.71 12.31
CA ASN A 74 -17.69 6.88 12.52
C ASN A 74 -17.74 7.78 11.27
N ASP A 75 -18.64 8.79 11.29
CA ASP A 75 -18.86 9.67 10.14
C ASP A 75 -17.59 10.45 9.72
N ILE A 76 -16.75 10.86 10.68
CA ILE A 76 -15.51 11.60 10.41
C ILE A 76 -14.52 10.71 9.67
N GLU A 77 -14.42 9.45 10.06
CA GLU A 77 -13.52 8.48 9.43
C GLU A 77 -14.01 8.10 8.03
N ILE A 78 -15.32 8.01 7.84
CA ILE A 78 -15.94 7.75 6.54
C ILE A 78 -15.69 8.95 5.61
N GLU A 79 -15.91 10.18 6.09
CA GLU A 79 -15.63 11.41 5.33
C GLU A 79 -14.15 11.51 4.94
N PHE A 80 -13.25 11.16 5.86
CA PHE A 80 -11.82 11.11 5.58
C PHE A 80 -11.50 10.08 4.48
N GLU A 81 -12.07 8.87 4.56
CA GLU A 81 -11.87 7.83 3.56
C GLU A 81 -12.44 8.23 2.19
N GLU A 82 -13.59 8.92 2.19
CA GLU A 82 -14.17 9.47 0.97
C GLU A 82 -13.24 10.48 0.29
N LYS A 83 -12.63 11.38 1.07
CA LYS A 83 -11.63 12.32 0.56
C LYS A 83 -10.42 11.60 -0.02
N LEU A 84 -9.93 10.54 0.64
CA LEU A 84 -8.84 9.72 0.12
C LEU A 84 -9.19 9.05 -1.21
N CYS A 85 -10.41 8.56 -1.38
CA CYS A 85 -10.85 7.92 -2.61
C CYS A 85 -10.97 8.90 -3.79
N LYS A 86 -11.39 10.15 -3.52
CA LYS A 86 -11.75 11.14 -4.55
C LYS A 86 -10.66 12.17 -4.85
N ASN A 87 -9.79 12.49 -3.88
CA ASN A 87 -8.81 13.58 -3.98
C ASN A 87 -7.37 13.10 -3.92
N SER A 88 -6.64 13.27 -5.02
CA SER A 88 -5.21 12.97 -5.08
C SER A 88 -4.34 13.83 -4.16
N SER A 89 -4.74 15.08 -3.90
CA SER A 89 -3.94 16.05 -3.14
C SER A 89 -3.92 15.80 -1.62
N LEU A 90 -4.89 15.06 -1.09
CA LEU A 90 -4.93 14.73 0.35
C LEU A 90 -4.11 13.48 0.69
N MET A 91 -3.70 12.70 -0.29
CA MET A 91 -2.93 11.48 -0.08
C MET A 91 -1.41 11.71 0.01
N ASP A 92 -0.94 12.92 -0.12
CA ASP A 92 0.38 13.33 0.41
C ASP A 92 0.35 13.41 1.95
N SER A 93 -0.79 12.98 2.50
CA SER A 93 -1.03 12.81 3.93
C SER A 93 -0.72 11.39 4.44
N THR A 94 0.50 10.89 4.29
CA THR A 94 1.27 10.86 5.52
C THR A 94 1.05 12.24 6.13
N ILE A 95 0.18 12.37 7.13
CA ILE A 95 0.15 13.58 7.95
C ILE A 95 1.59 13.72 8.41
N ARG A 96 2.39 14.39 7.59
CA ARG A 96 3.65 14.95 8.01
C ARG A 96 3.23 16.11 8.89
N VAL A 97 2.96 15.82 10.12
CA VAL A 97 3.08 16.80 11.17
C VAL A 97 4.59 17.10 11.17
N GLU A 98 4.99 18.10 10.38
CA GLU A 98 6.40 18.48 10.21
C GLU A 98 7.07 18.84 11.55
N ASP A 99 6.27 19.04 12.59
CA ASP A 99 6.68 19.41 13.95
C ASP A 99 6.44 18.38 15.03
N ALA A 100 5.87 17.20 14.70
CA ALA A 100 5.75 16.12 15.67
C ALA A 100 6.90 15.13 15.46
N GLU A 101 7.80 15.06 16.39
CA GLU A 101 8.83 14.03 16.54
C GLU A 101 8.26 12.60 16.62
N GLU A 102 6.97 12.41 16.42
CA GLU A 102 6.26 11.16 16.61
C GLU A 102 5.46 10.77 15.36
N ILE A 103 5.91 9.63 14.81
CA ILE A 103 5.11 8.65 14.10
C ILE A 103 4.00 9.28 13.26
N SER A 104 4.30 9.57 12.00
CA SER A 104 3.25 9.73 11.00
C SER A 104 2.26 8.56 11.18
N GLN A 105 1.03 8.86 11.58
CA GLN A 105 -0.01 7.83 11.69
C GLN A 105 -0.33 7.32 10.29
N VAL A 106 0.39 6.30 9.88
CA VAL A 106 0.08 5.58 8.65
C VAL A 106 -1.11 4.69 8.98
N PHE A 107 -2.25 4.96 8.37
CA PHE A 107 -3.40 4.09 8.50
C PHE A 107 -3.08 2.73 7.89
N MET A 108 -3.22 1.68 8.70
CA MET A 108 -3.02 0.31 8.27
C MET A 108 -4.37 -0.31 7.92
N TYR A 109 -4.39 -1.05 6.83
CA TYR A 109 -5.57 -1.76 6.33
C TYR A 109 -5.30 -3.26 6.34
N ASP A 110 -6.27 -4.05 6.80
CA ASP A 110 -6.20 -5.50 6.62
C ASP A 110 -6.27 -5.82 5.14
N GLY A 111 -5.19 -6.40 4.61
CA GLY A 111 -5.04 -6.62 3.18
C GLY A 111 -6.04 -7.64 2.64
N PHE A 112 -6.45 -8.63 3.43
CA PHE A 112 -7.44 -9.62 3.00
C PHE A 112 -8.86 -9.06 3.03
N GLU A 113 -9.20 -8.25 4.03
CA GLU A 113 -10.51 -7.58 4.08
C GLU A 113 -10.63 -6.55 2.95
N LEU A 114 -9.57 -5.76 2.69
CA LEU A 114 -9.52 -4.86 1.55
C LEU A 114 -9.71 -5.60 0.22
N GLN A 115 -9.03 -6.73 0.06
CA GLN A 115 -9.17 -7.56 -1.13
C GLN A 115 -10.58 -8.12 -1.31
N LYS A 116 -11.27 -8.48 -0.21
CA LYS A 116 -12.67 -8.95 -0.25
C LYS A 116 -13.62 -7.90 -0.84
N ILE A 117 -13.43 -6.62 -0.50
CA ILE A 117 -14.26 -5.53 -1.04
C ILE A 117 -14.09 -5.44 -2.56
N LEU A 118 -12.89 -5.74 -3.08
CA LEU A 118 -12.56 -5.62 -4.49
C LEU A 118 -12.88 -6.88 -5.32
N ARG A 119 -13.38 -7.95 -4.69
CA ARG A 119 -13.67 -9.21 -5.39
C ARG A 119 -14.71 -9.13 -6.49
N TYR A 120 -15.56 -8.09 -6.50
CA TYR A 120 -16.52 -7.88 -7.57
C TYR A 120 -15.85 -7.66 -8.94
N LEU A 121 -14.55 -7.32 -9.00
CA LEU A 121 -13.79 -7.23 -10.23
C LEU A 121 -13.61 -8.57 -10.92
N ASN A 122 -13.69 -9.68 -10.18
CA ASN A 122 -13.48 -11.02 -10.71
C ASN A 122 -14.75 -11.59 -11.38
N GLU A 123 -15.26 -10.87 -12.38
CA GLU A 123 -16.40 -11.35 -13.17
C GLU A 123 -16.00 -12.46 -14.16
N ASP A 124 -14.73 -12.46 -14.57
CA ASP A 124 -14.17 -13.52 -15.42
C ASP A 124 -12.88 -14.12 -14.82
N ASN A 125 -12.51 -15.31 -15.29
CA ASN A 125 -11.30 -16.00 -14.85
C ASN A 125 -10.09 -15.75 -15.78
N GLU A 126 -10.23 -14.91 -16.81
CA GLU A 126 -9.20 -14.65 -17.81
C GLU A 126 -8.52 -13.30 -17.59
N THR A 127 -9.07 -12.46 -16.70
CA THR A 127 -8.52 -11.13 -16.39
C THR A 127 -7.87 -11.11 -15.02
N LEU A 128 -6.61 -10.67 -14.96
CA LEU A 128 -5.90 -10.36 -13.72
C LEU A 128 -6.03 -8.86 -13.42
N HIS A 129 -6.56 -8.53 -12.26
CA HIS A 129 -6.67 -7.16 -11.78
C HIS A 129 -5.51 -6.85 -10.82
N ILE A 130 -4.76 -5.79 -11.10
CA ILE A 130 -3.62 -5.32 -10.27
C ILE A 130 -3.92 -3.88 -9.83
N ILE A 131 -4.00 -3.69 -8.54
CA ILE A 131 -4.35 -2.40 -7.93
C ILE A 131 -3.13 -1.84 -7.22
N LEU A 132 -2.63 -0.71 -7.71
CA LEU A 132 -1.57 0.07 -7.08
C LEU A 132 -2.20 1.07 -6.12
N THR A 133 -1.88 0.94 -4.83
CA THR A 133 -2.41 1.80 -3.76
C THR A 133 -1.27 2.32 -2.87
N ASN A 134 -1.44 3.50 -2.31
CA ASN A 134 -0.55 3.98 -1.24
C ASN A 134 -1.06 3.63 0.17
N ARG A 135 -2.22 2.97 0.31
CA ARG A 135 -2.68 2.42 1.59
C ARG A 135 -1.69 1.38 2.10
N LEU A 136 -1.28 1.47 3.35
CA LEU A 136 -0.43 0.45 3.96
C LEU A 136 -1.26 -0.82 4.22
N THR A 137 -1.06 -1.82 3.38
CA THR A 137 -1.68 -3.14 3.56
C THR A 137 -0.87 -3.98 4.55
N CYS A 138 -1.57 -4.66 5.44
CA CYS A 138 -0.98 -5.52 6.45
C CYS A 138 -1.70 -6.86 6.50
N THR A 139 -1.03 -7.89 7.01
CA THR A 139 -1.64 -9.19 7.31
C THR A 139 -1.30 -9.59 8.73
N PHE A 140 -2.26 -10.21 9.42
CA PHE A 140 -2.03 -10.77 10.75
C PHE A 140 -1.24 -12.07 10.65
N ASP A 141 -0.22 -12.23 11.50
CA ASP A 141 0.56 -13.46 11.62
C ASP A 141 0.22 -14.15 12.95
N GLU A 142 -0.29 -15.39 12.83
CA GLU A 142 -0.71 -16.19 13.97
C GLU A 142 0.47 -16.64 14.85
N ASN A 143 1.70 -16.65 14.33
CA ASN A 143 2.87 -17.12 15.07
C ASN A 143 3.35 -16.08 16.08
N ASP A 144 3.42 -14.81 15.68
CA ASP A 144 3.87 -13.72 16.57
C ASP A 144 2.72 -12.82 17.05
N LYS A 145 1.47 -13.17 16.68
CA LYS A 145 0.24 -12.49 17.13
C LYS A 145 0.24 -11.00 16.86
N ARG A 146 0.61 -10.62 15.65
CA ARG A 146 0.57 -9.20 15.25
C ARG A 146 0.43 -9.02 13.74
N TYR A 147 0.05 -7.81 13.36
CA TYR A 147 0.05 -7.38 11.97
C TYR A 147 1.44 -7.03 11.47
N HIS A 148 1.72 -7.42 10.24
CA HIS A 148 2.92 -7.06 9.49
C HIS A 148 2.55 -6.32 8.21
N ALA A 149 3.28 -5.26 7.91
CA ALA A 149 3.20 -4.56 6.64
C ALA A 149 3.52 -5.51 5.47
N ARG A 150 2.78 -5.37 4.38
CA ARG A 150 2.95 -6.14 3.14
C ARG A 150 3.06 -5.21 1.95
N ALA A 151 4.02 -5.49 1.09
CA ALA A 151 4.13 -4.82 -0.21
C ALA A 151 3.07 -5.32 -1.19
N VAL A 152 2.71 -6.62 -1.10
CA VAL A 152 1.77 -7.27 -2.03
C VAL A 152 0.82 -8.17 -1.26
N ILE A 153 -0.46 -8.09 -1.60
CA ILE A 153 -1.49 -9.07 -1.27
C ILE A 153 -1.80 -9.83 -2.56
N CYS A 154 -1.30 -11.07 -2.62
CA CYS A 154 -1.47 -11.91 -3.80
C CYS A 154 -2.89 -12.47 -3.87
N ALA A 155 -3.48 -12.53 -5.00
CA ALA A 155 -4.62 -13.25 -5.56
C ALA A 155 -5.19 -12.45 -6.74
N ASN A 156 -6.43 -12.67 -7.12
CA ASN A 156 -7.15 -11.79 -8.04
C ASN A 156 -8.36 -11.18 -7.30
N PRO A 157 -8.45 -9.84 -7.18
CA PRO A 157 -7.45 -8.86 -7.56
C PRO A 157 -6.19 -8.92 -6.68
N SER A 158 -5.02 -8.62 -7.27
CA SER A 158 -3.78 -8.39 -6.53
C SER A 158 -3.68 -6.93 -6.10
N ILE A 159 -3.21 -6.69 -4.87
CA ILE A 159 -3.03 -5.34 -4.34
C ILE A 159 -1.55 -5.11 -4.09
N ILE A 160 -0.99 -4.06 -4.67
CA ILE A 160 0.39 -3.63 -4.48
C ILE A 160 0.38 -2.31 -3.70
N SER A 161 0.93 -2.33 -2.49
CA SER A 161 1.03 -1.17 -1.62
C SER A 161 2.39 -0.49 -1.79
N THR A 162 2.43 0.73 -2.31
CA THR A 162 3.67 1.50 -2.41
C THR A 162 4.23 1.84 -1.04
N THR A 163 3.37 2.20 -0.09
CA THR A 163 3.74 2.37 1.32
C THR A 163 4.27 1.05 1.92
N GLY A 164 3.66 -0.07 1.57
CA GLY A 164 4.13 -1.40 1.99
C GLY A 164 5.52 -1.74 1.44
N ILE A 165 5.84 -1.33 0.21
CA ILE A 165 7.18 -1.52 -0.36
C ILE A 165 8.25 -0.77 0.47
N VAL A 166 7.90 0.40 1.03
CA VAL A 166 8.81 1.19 1.86
C VAL A 166 8.87 0.69 3.31
N GLU A 167 7.73 0.30 3.88
CA GLU A 167 7.62 0.00 5.31
C GLU A 167 7.81 -1.48 5.66
N ALA A 168 7.49 -2.41 4.75
CA ALA A 168 7.60 -3.84 5.04
C ALA A 168 9.05 -4.33 5.17
N PRO A 169 10.03 -3.89 4.36
CA PRO A 169 11.40 -4.34 4.50
C PRO A 169 12.05 -3.75 5.75
N ALA A 170 12.70 -4.62 6.53
CA ALA A 170 13.51 -4.17 7.65
C ALA A 170 14.69 -3.31 7.17
N LYS A 171 14.88 -2.14 7.78
CA LYS A 171 16.08 -1.33 7.56
C LYS A 171 17.33 -2.03 8.15
N PRO A 172 18.55 -1.69 7.70
CA PRO A 172 19.77 -2.28 8.24
C PRO A 172 19.87 -2.13 9.77
N LYS A 173 20.41 -3.13 10.46
CA LYS A 173 20.57 -3.09 11.93
C LYS A 173 21.36 -1.86 12.37
N GLU A 174 22.39 -1.50 11.63
CA GLU A 174 23.26 -0.37 11.87
C GLU A 174 22.48 0.97 11.85
N TYR A 175 21.46 1.08 11.00
CA TYR A 175 20.58 2.23 10.98
C TYR A 175 19.82 2.37 12.31
N TYR A 176 19.23 1.29 12.81
CA TYR A 176 18.51 1.32 14.09
C TYR A 176 19.42 1.66 15.28
N PHE A 177 20.65 1.14 15.29
CA PHE A 177 21.64 1.47 16.33
C PHE A 177 22.03 2.95 16.28
N GLU A 178 22.25 3.51 15.07
CA GLU A 178 22.60 4.92 14.92
C GLU A 178 21.43 5.82 15.36
N VAL A 179 20.20 5.50 14.96
CA VAL A 179 18.98 6.22 15.38
C VAL A 179 18.83 6.18 16.90
N MET A 180 19.00 5.01 17.52
CA MET A 180 18.92 4.87 18.98
C MET A 180 19.98 5.72 19.69
N LYS A 181 21.23 5.70 19.19
CA LYS A 181 22.34 6.49 19.72
C LYS A 181 22.03 7.99 19.63
N LEU A 182 21.59 8.48 18.47
CA LEU A 182 21.25 9.88 18.29
C LEU A 182 20.10 10.33 19.20
N ARG A 183 19.04 9.53 19.31
CA ARG A 183 17.91 9.80 20.21
C ARG A 183 18.34 9.86 21.68
N THR A 184 19.20 8.95 22.12
CA THR A 184 19.74 8.95 23.50
C THR A 184 20.55 10.21 23.80
N GLN A 185 21.17 10.82 22.78
CA GLN A 185 21.94 12.05 22.88
C GLN A 185 21.07 13.32 22.65
N GLY A 186 19.76 13.19 22.41
CA GLY A 186 18.88 14.30 22.09
C GLY A 186 19.16 14.94 20.72
N LEU A 187 19.81 14.19 19.80
CA LEU A 187 20.18 14.68 18.47
C LEU A 187 19.16 14.25 17.41
N ASP A 188 19.05 15.05 16.34
CA ASP A 188 18.21 14.76 15.20
C ASP A 188 18.70 13.50 14.45
N ILE A 189 17.75 12.68 13.99
CA ILE A 189 18.02 11.44 13.24
C ILE A 189 18.36 11.69 11.76
N LYS A 190 18.34 12.93 11.29
CA LYS A 190 18.62 13.28 9.87
C LYS A 190 19.95 12.73 9.38
N SER A 191 20.98 12.80 10.21
CA SER A 191 22.30 12.27 9.86
C SER A 191 22.28 10.75 9.63
N ALA A 192 21.52 10.01 10.42
CA ALA A 192 21.34 8.56 10.21
C ALA A 192 20.55 8.30 8.93
N LYS A 193 19.48 9.05 8.65
CA LYS A 193 18.71 8.92 7.40
C LYS A 193 19.61 9.17 6.19
N GLU A 194 20.37 10.25 6.17
CA GLU A 194 21.27 10.57 5.06
C GLU A 194 22.36 9.54 4.85
N LYS A 195 22.97 9.04 5.92
CA LYS A 195 24.01 8.00 5.88
C LYS A 195 23.54 6.67 5.29
N TYR A 196 22.28 6.34 5.47
CA TYR A 196 21.71 5.03 5.06
C TYR A 196 20.66 5.12 3.96
N LYS A 197 20.41 6.30 3.35
CA LYS A 197 19.33 6.49 2.37
C LYS A 197 19.39 5.54 1.18
N ASP A 198 20.58 5.11 0.76
CA ASP A 198 20.74 4.17 -0.36
C ASP A 198 20.55 2.70 0.04
N LYS A 199 20.40 2.43 1.34
CA LYS A 199 20.25 1.07 1.89
C LYS A 199 18.79 0.62 2.01
N PHE A 200 17.84 1.52 1.84
CA PHE A 200 16.41 1.25 1.86
C PHE A 200 15.67 2.22 0.94
N LEU A 201 14.40 1.96 0.70
CA LEU A 201 13.55 2.83 -0.08
C LEU A 201 12.93 3.91 0.82
N GLU A 202 12.73 5.07 0.25
CA GLU A 202 12.00 6.18 0.86
C GLU A 202 10.69 6.43 0.11
N TYR A 203 9.81 7.21 0.73
CA TYR A 203 8.60 7.67 0.05
C TYR A 203 8.97 8.54 -1.16
N ASN A 204 8.19 8.41 -2.23
CA ASN A 204 8.42 9.09 -3.53
C ASN A 204 9.77 8.73 -4.20
N ASP A 205 10.31 7.55 -3.89
CA ASP A 205 11.57 7.09 -4.49
C ASP A 205 11.37 6.75 -5.97
N LYS A 206 12.16 7.37 -6.84
CA LYS A 206 12.11 7.13 -8.29
C LYS A 206 12.47 5.69 -8.69
N ARG A 207 13.09 4.93 -7.79
CA ARG A 207 13.41 3.50 -8.00
C ARG A 207 12.17 2.60 -7.91
N LEU A 208 11.03 3.08 -7.37
CA LEU A 208 9.83 2.27 -7.16
C LEU A 208 9.30 1.65 -8.46
N THR A 209 9.29 2.38 -9.57
CA THR A 209 8.88 1.80 -10.87
C THR A 209 9.72 0.59 -11.24
N ARG A 210 11.07 0.69 -11.13
CA ARG A 210 12.00 -0.41 -11.46
C ARG A 210 11.88 -1.61 -10.53
N ILE A 211 11.42 -1.40 -9.30
CA ILE A 211 11.22 -2.48 -8.33
C ILE A 211 9.95 -3.28 -8.65
N LEU A 212 8.97 -2.65 -9.29
CA LEU A 212 7.75 -3.30 -9.74
C LEU A 212 7.93 -4.06 -11.06
N GLU A 213 8.91 -3.71 -11.86
CA GLU A 213 9.35 -4.44 -13.07
C GLU A 213 10.07 -5.75 -12.70
#